data_2de4395d132c9cf04597af51ad45f4d8
#
_entry.id   2de4395d132c9cf04597af51ad45f4d8
#
_cell.length_a   1.000
_cell.length_b   1.000
_cell.length_c   1.000
_cell.angle_alpha   90.00
_cell.angle_beta   90.00
_cell.angle_gamma   90.00
#
_symmetry.space_group_name_H-M   'P 1'
#
loop_
_entity.id
_entity.type
_entity.pdbx_description
1 polymer ?
#
loop_
_entity_poly.entity_id
_entity_poly.type
_entity_poly.pdbx_seq_one_letter_code
_entity_poly.pdbx_strand_id
1 'polypeptide(L)'
;MKRLEFILLIFLAACSPVTEKIESNIVVPRIHYTGGADNASYSEAKLIKEGKCLYLEHADGSKVLPIFATKTIDWDTETKSLKVDSDTYFLGDKAVYGGGGSYPLEKNNYSWITEVDHGCDTSQVIVINKLIRPIEELPK
;
A
#
# COMPACT_ATOMS: atom_id res chain seq x y z
N MET A 1 33.39 -46.72 -49.13
CA MET A 1 33.50 -46.40 -47.69
C MET A 1 32.77 -45.10 -47.49
N LYS A 2 31.62 -45.14 -46.89
CA LYS A 2 30.82 -43.94 -46.54
C LYS A 2 31.18 -43.56 -45.12
N ARG A 3 31.76 -42.40 -44.94
CA ARG A 3 31.95 -41.79 -43.63
C ARG A 3 30.64 -41.16 -43.20
N LEU A 4 30.08 -41.69 -42.13
CA LEU A 4 28.91 -41.11 -41.45
C LEU A 4 29.44 -40.00 -40.51
N GLU A 5 29.23 -38.76 -40.85
CA GLU A 5 29.49 -37.65 -39.93
C GLU A 5 28.28 -37.52 -39.03
N PHE A 6 28.50 -37.86 -37.76
CA PHE A 6 27.53 -37.59 -36.70
C PHE A 6 27.62 -36.11 -36.30
N ILE A 7 26.66 -35.33 -36.74
CA ILE A 7 26.50 -33.95 -36.24
C ILE A 7 25.81 -34.05 -34.88
N LEU A 8 26.61 -33.86 -33.84
CA LEU A 8 26.11 -33.76 -32.45
C LEU A 8 25.51 -32.36 -32.25
N LEU A 9 24.19 -32.27 -32.37
CA LEU A 9 23.45 -31.05 -32.02
C LEU A 9 23.41 -30.92 -30.47
N ILE A 10 24.29 -30.07 -29.96
CA ILE A 10 24.26 -29.68 -28.55
C ILE A 10 23.15 -28.65 -28.39
N PHE A 11 22.00 -29.09 -27.86
CA PHE A 11 20.96 -28.21 -27.35
C PHE A 11 21.47 -27.57 -26.08
N LEU A 12 21.96 -26.34 -26.15
CA LEU A 12 22.16 -25.47 -25.00
C LEU A 12 20.79 -25.03 -24.52
N ALA A 13 20.25 -25.75 -23.54
CA ALA A 13 19.12 -25.31 -22.77
C ALA A 13 19.57 -24.09 -21.96
N ALA A 14 19.30 -22.90 -22.47
CA ALA A 14 19.44 -21.66 -21.71
C ALA A 14 18.39 -21.64 -20.61
N CYS A 15 18.75 -22.17 -19.44
CA CYS A 15 18.02 -21.88 -18.22
C CYS A 15 18.21 -20.40 -17.90
N SER A 16 17.27 -19.57 -18.32
CA SER A 16 17.19 -18.21 -17.82
C SER A 16 16.83 -18.28 -16.35
N PRO A 17 17.61 -17.70 -15.42
CA PRO A 17 17.21 -17.64 -14.04
C PRO A 17 15.94 -16.79 -13.95
N VAL A 18 14.84 -17.40 -13.56
CA VAL A 18 13.62 -16.68 -13.17
C VAL A 18 14.00 -15.94 -11.89
N THR A 19 14.31 -14.66 -12.01
CA THR A 19 14.46 -13.81 -10.85
C THR A 19 13.05 -13.58 -10.31
N GLU A 20 12.63 -14.41 -9.34
CA GLU A 20 11.45 -14.08 -8.54
C GLU A 20 11.72 -12.73 -7.90
N LYS A 21 10.99 -11.73 -8.39
CA LYS A 21 10.96 -10.43 -7.78
C LYS A 21 10.32 -10.64 -6.42
N ILE A 22 11.15 -10.73 -5.37
CA ILE A 22 10.65 -10.77 -3.99
C ILE A 22 9.88 -9.46 -3.80
N GLU A 23 8.55 -9.55 -3.87
CA GLU A 23 7.71 -8.41 -3.55
C GLU A 23 7.98 -8.07 -2.08
N SER A 24 8.59 -6.92 -1.87
CA SER A 24 8.82 -6.42 -0.52
C SER A 24 7.49 -6.22 0.19
N ASN A 25 7.38 -6.77 1.40
CA ASN A 25 6.17 -6.63 2.21
C ASN A 25 5.83 -5.15 2.41
N ILE A 26 4.56 -4.84 2.26
CA ILE A 26 4.03 -3.51 2.57
C ILE A 26 4.21 -3.24 4.07
N VAL A 27 4.71 -2.06 4.38
CA VAL A 27 4.75 -1.53 5.74
C VAL A 27 3.58 -0.56 5.90
N VAL A 28 2.64 -0.88 6.79
CA VAL A 28 1.50 -0.03 7.09
C VAL A 28 1.82 0.80 8.34
N PRO A 29 2.01 2.12 8.22
CA PRO A 29 2.30 2.96 9.37
C PRO A 29 1.11 3.03 10.31
N ARG A 30 1.38 2.86 11.61
CA ARG A 30 0.34 2.84 12.65
C ARG A 30 0.79 3.61 13.88
N ILE A 31 -0.14 4.30 14.48
CA ILE A 31 0.03 4.97 15.78
C ILE A 31 -1.06 4.55 16.75
N HIS A 32 -0.80 4.74 18.04
CA HIS A 32 -1.83 4.58 19.05
C HIS A 32 -2.88 5.66 18.87
N TYR A 33 -4.16 5.25 18.91
CA TYR A 33 -5.26 6.19 18.88
C TYR A 33 -5.30 7.00 20.18
N THR A 34 -5.16 8.31 20.06
CA THR A 34 -5.11 9.22 21.20
C THR A 34 -6.43 9.95 21.47
N GLY A 35 -7.48 9.66 20.69
CA GLY A 35 -8.76 10.35 20.82
C GLY A 35 -8.67 11.81 20.43
N GLY A 36 -8.44 12.10 19.17
CA GLY A 36 -8.55 13.44 18.60
C GLY A 36 -9.97 13.72 18.13
N ALA A 37 -10.33 14.99 18.07
CA ALA A 37 -11.58 15.39 17.46
C ALA A 37 -11.62 14.91 16.01
N ASP A 38 -12.65 14.18 15.66
CA ASP A 38 -12.99 13.86 14.29
C ASP A 38 -13.35 15.16 13.57
N ASN A 39 -12.34 15.86 13.09
CA ASN A 39 -12.59 16.99 12.22
C ASN A 39 -13.18 16.43 10.93
N ALA A 40 -14.43 16.73 10.74
CA ALA A 40 -15.34 16.18 9.75
C ALA A 40 -15.02 16.63 8.32
N SER A 41 -13.77 16.54 7.92
CA SER A 41 -13.36 16.68 6.52
C SER A 41 -13.16 15.30 5.94
N TYR A 42 -14.05 14.92 5.03
CA TYR A 42 -13.94 13.67 4.28
C TYR A 42 -13.37 13.95 2.90
N SER A 43 -12.41 13.14 2.50
CA SER A 43 -11.79 13.21 1.18
C SER A 43 -11.84 11.83 0.53
N GLU A 44 -12.08 11.80 -0.79
CA GLU A 44 -12.03 10.59 -1.57
C GLU A 44 -10.66 10.43 -2.24
N ALA A 45 -10.12 9.24 -2.19
CA ALA A 45 -8.86 8.90 -2.82
C ALA A 45 -8.83 7.43 -3.23
N LYS A 46 -7.86 7.08 -4.05
CA LYS A 46 -7.60 5.72 -4.51
C LYS A 46 -6.43 5.13 -3.73
N LEU A 47 -6.58 3.89 -3.25
CA LEU A 47 -5.48 3.18 -2.61
C LEU A 47 -4.48 2.72 -3.67
N ILE A 48 -3.25 3.18 -3.57
CA ILE A 48 -2.15 2.80 -4.47
C ILE A 48 -0.94 2.30 -3.69
N LYS A 49 -0.08 1.57 -4.37
CA LYS A 49 1.16 1.01 -3.83
C LYS A 49 2.34 1.51 -4.65
N GLU A 50 3.38 1.98 -3.97
CA GLU A 50 4.69 2.25 -4.57
C GLU A 50 5.79 1.60 -3.70
N GLY A 51 6.46 0.57 -4.21
CA GLY A 51 7.41 -0.19 -3.42
C GLY A 51 6.76 -0.85 -2.20
N LYS A 52 7.25 -0.52 -1.01
CA LYS A 52 6.71 -0.97 0.29
C LYS A 52 5.62 -0.05 0.86
N CYS A 53 5.29 1.01 0.16
CA CYS A 53 4.49 2.11 0.69
C CYS A 53 3.09 2.08 0.13
N LEU A 54 2.10 2.32 0.98
CA LEU A 54 0.73 2.61 0.56
C LEU A 54 0.53 4.12 0.56
N TYR A 55 -0.19 4.60 -0.45
CA TYR A 55 -0.61 5.99 -0.56
C TYR A 55 -2.08 6.09 -0.90
N LEU A 56 -2.65 7.23 -0.59
CA LEU A 56 -3.95 7.64 -1.06
C LEU A 56 -3.76 8.70 -2.15
N GLU A 57 -4.15 8.36 -3.37
CA GLU A 57 -4.02 9.23 -4.54
C GLU A 57 -5.35 9.92 -4.84
N HIS A 58 -5.30 11.25 -4.88
CA HIS A 58 -6.45 12.08 -5.23
C HIS A 58 -6.66 12.18 -6.74
N ALA A 59 -7.82 12.67 -7.15
CA ALA A 59 -8.18 12.82 -8.56
C ALA A 59 -7.22 13.72 -9.37
N ASP A 60 -6.56 14.68 -8.72
CA ASP A 60 -5.56 15.56 -9.32
C ASP A 60 -4.17 14.92 -9.46
N GLY A 61 -4.01 13.66 -9.03
CA GLY A 61 -2.75 12.92 -9.04
C GLY A 61 -1.85 13.17 -7.82
N SER A 62 -2.23 14.07 -6.92
CA SER A 62 -1.53 14.25 -5.64
C SER A 62 -1.73 13.02 -4.76
N LYS A 63 -0.71 12.68 -3.96
CA LYS A 63 -0.76 11.54 -3.05
C LYS A 63 -0.35 11.93 -1.64
N VAL A 64 -0.96 11.28 -0.68
CA VAL A 64 -0.62 11.39 0.73
C VAL A 64 -0.33 10.02 1.30
N LEU A 65 0.60 9.96 2.25
CA LEU A 65 0.90 8.73 2.96
C LEU A 65 -0.01 8.63 4.19
N PRO A 66 -0.89 7.62 4.26
CA PRO A 66 -1.76 7.45 5.42
C PRO A 66 -1.00 6.86 6.61
N ILE A 67 -1.19 7.44 7.78
CA ILE A 67 -0.77 6.92 9.07
C ILE A 67 -2.04 6.52 9.81
N PHE A 68 -2.19 5.23 10.10
CA PHE A 68 -3.43 4.71 10.64
C PHE A 68 -3.48 4.77 12.16
N ALA A 69 -4.51 5.43 12.68
CA ALA A 69 -4.88 5.46 14.10
C ALA A 69 -6.11 4.58 14.38
N THR A 70 -6.24 3.47 13.68
CA THR A 70 -7.33 2.51 13.85
C THR A 70 -6.91 1.34 14.73
N LYS A 71 -7.86 0.67 15.36
CA LYS A 71 -7.59 -0.47 16.23
C LYS A 71 -7.14 -1.70 15.46
N THR A 72 -7.77 -1.96 14.31
CA THR A 72 -7.51 -3.15 13.51
C THR A 72 -7.17 -2.73 12.09
N ILE A 73 -5.92 -3.00 11.71
CA ILE A 73 -5.45 -2.81 10.35
C ILE A 73 -4.38 -3.85 10.03
N ASP A 74 -4.46 -4.42 8.85
CA ASP A 74 -3.53 -5.42 8.36
C ASP A 74 -3.40 -5.40 6.85
N TRP A 75 -2.21 -5.71 6.35
CA TRP A 75 -1.97 -5.91 4.94
C TRP A 75 -1.90 -7.40 4.63
N ASP A 76 -2.76 -7.85 3.74
CA ASP A 76 -2.73 -9.22 3.23
C ASP A 76 -1.90 -9.28 1.94
N THR A 77 -0.73 -9.91 2.03
CA THR A 77 0.21 -10.03 0.90
C THR A 77 -0.33 -10.94 -0.21
N GLU A 78 -1.10 -11.96 0.12
CA GLU A 78 -1.64 -12.91 -0.86
C GLU A 78 -2.72 -12.27 -1.73
N THR A 79 -3.65 -11.57 -1.10
CA THR A 79 -4.76 -10.90 -1.78
C THR A 79 -4.42 -9.50 -2.23
N LYS A 80 -3.27 -8.95 -1.82
CA LYS A 80 -2.86 -7.55 -2.06
C LYS A 80 -3.93 -6.57 -1.63
N SER A 81 -4.39 -6.72 -0.41
CA SER A 81 -5.47 -5.93 0.16
C SER A 81 -5.16 -5.42 1.54
N LEU A 82 -5.72 -4.25 1.85
CA LEU A 82 -5.68 -3.62 3.15
C LEU A 82 -6.99 -3.92 3.89
N LYS A 83 -6.89 -4.55 5.04
CA LYS A 83 -8.01 -4.74 5.94
C LYS A 83 -8.01 -3.64 6.99
N VAL A 84 -9.10 -2.90 7.06
CA VAL A 84 -9.31 -1.83 8.04
C VAL A 84 -10.62 -2.11 8.76
N ASP A 85 -10.54 -2.44 10.03
CA ASP A 85 -11.67 -2.89 10.83
C ASP A 85 -12.40 -4.08 10.17
N SER A 86 -13.64 -3.91 9.70
CA SER A 86 -14.40 -4.96 9.01
C SER A 86 -14.34 -4.89 7.49
N ASP A 87 -13.69 -3.87 6.93
CA ASP A 87 -13.65 -3.63 5.49
C ASP A 87 -12.33 -4.07 4.87
N THR A 88 -12.40 -4.46 3.60
CA THR A 88 -11.24 -4.82 2.79
C THR A 88 -11.14 -3.92 1.57
N TYR A 89 -9.96 -3.35 1.34
CA TYR A 89 -9.66 -2.47 0.22
C TYR A 89 -8.56 -3.08 -0.64
N PHE A 90 -8.84 -3.26 -1.92
CA PHE A 90 -7.84 -3.70 -2.90
C PHE A 90 -7.11 -2.49 -3.50
N LEU A 91 -5.93 -2.72 -4.05
CA LEU A 91 -5.23 -1.68 -4.80
C LEU A 91 -6.09 -1.19 -5.96
N GLY A 92 -6.21 0.13 -6.09
CA GLY A 92 -7.07 0.79 -7.07
C GLY A 92 -8.48 1.08 -6.59
N ASP A 93 -8.90 0.53 -5.44
CA ASP A 93 -10.19 0.85 -4.84
C ASP A 93 -10.23 2.28 -4.36
N LYS A 94 -11.38 2.91 -4.55
CA LYS A 94 -11.68 4.20 -3.94
C LYS A 94 -12.05 4.03 -2.48
N ALA A 95 -11.57 4.94 -1.67
CA ALA A 95 -11.91 5.04 -0.27
C ALA A 95 -12.17 6.48 0.12
N VAL A 96 -13.02 6.67 1.09
CA VAL A 96 -13.26 7.95 1.74
C VAL A 96 -12.60 7.91 3.10
N TYR A 97 -11.76 8.86 3.38
CA TYR A 97 -11.08 8.96 4.66
C TYR A 97 -11.43 10.24 5.39
N GLY A 98 -11.51 10.12 6.71
CA GLY A 98 -11.64 11.25 7.63
C GLY A 98 -10.32 11.51 8.34
N GLY A 99 -9.96 12.78 8.44
CA GLY A 99 -8.74 13.20 9.12
C GLY A 99 -8.53 14.70 9.01
N GLY A 100 -7.47 15.18 9.65
CA GLY A 100 -7.01 16.56 9.51
C GLY A 100 -6.39 16.84 8.14
N GLY A 101 -5.73 17.98 7.98
CA GLY A 101 -4.96 18.30 6.78
C GLY A 101 -3.71 17.42 6.66
N SER A 102 -3.16 17.35 5.46
CA SER A 102 -1.86 16.73 5.23
C SER A 102 -0.72 17.70 5.55
N TYR A 103 0.40 17.17 5.98
CA TYR A 103 1.59 17.91 6.36
C TYR A 103 2.85 17.04 6.25
N PRO A 104 4.05 17.63 6.21
CA PRO A 104 5.28 16.87 6.25
C PRO A 104 5.40 16.06 7.55
N LEU A 105 5.97 14.85 7.46
CA LEU A 105 6.10 13.97 8.63
C LEU A 105 7.01 14.57 9.69
N GLU A 106 6.49 14.67 10.91
CA GLU A 106 7.24 15.00 12.13
C GLU A 106 7.29 13.79 13.05
N LYS A 107 8.32 12.96 12.89
CA LYS A 107 8.42 11.63 13.54
C LYS A 107 8.27 11.64 15.06
N ASN A 108 8.71 12.70 15.73
CA ASN A 108 8.74 12.76 17.18
C ASN A 108 7.38 13.07 17.82
N ASN A 109 6.37 13.36 17.01
CA ASN A 109 5.05 13.75 17.49
C ASN A 109 4.08 12.58 17.62
N TYR A 110 4.53 11.35 17.33
CA TYR A 110 3.66 10.18 17.30
C TYR A 110 4.10 9.10 18.28
N SER A 111 3.11 8.45 18.87
CA SER A 111 3.30 7.20 19.59
C SER A 111 3.15 6.03 18.63
N TRP A 112 4.26 5.62 18.02
CA TRP A 112 4.28 4.60 16.96
C TRP A 112 3.96 3.19 17.47
N ILE A 113 3.14 2.47 16.71
CA ILE A 113 3.04 1.01 16.73
C ILE A 113 3.92 0.44 15.62
N THR A 114 3.81 1.03 14.42
CA THR A 114 4.64 0.70 13.26
C THR A 114 5.07 2.01 12.59
N GLU A 115 6.37 2.24 12.52
CA GLU A 115 6.91 3.44 11.87
C GLU A 115 6.81 3.39 10.35
N VAL A 116 6.88 4.54 9.73
CA VAL A 116 6.97 4.67 8.27
C VAL A 116 8.31 4.10 7.80
N ASP A 117 8.28 3.31 6.72
CA ASP A 117 9.50 2.85 6.06
C ASP A 117 10.28 4.02 5.45
N HIS A 118 11.62 4.00 5.57
CA HIS A 118 12.46 5.12 5.10
C HIS A 118 12.41 5.35 3.59
N GLY A 119 11.98 4.35 2.81
CA GLY A 119 11.82 4.47 1.35
C GLY A 119 10.54 5.17 0.93
N CYS A 120 9.66 5.50 1.88
CA CYS A 120 8.38 6.14 1.58
C CYS A 120 8.52 7.67 1.50
N ASP A 121 7.76 8.27 0.58
CA ASP A 121 7.63 9.72 0.50
C ASP A 121 6.77 10.23 1.66
N THR A 122 7.39 11.00 2.54
CA THR A 122 6.79 11.56 3.75
C THR A 122 6.60 13.07 3.68
N SER A 123 6.66 13.64 2.49
CA SER A 123 6.45 15.09 2.29
C SER A 123 5.03 15.52 2.60
N GLN A 124 4.06 14.60 2.44
CA GLN A 124 2.67 14.81 2.78
C GLN A 124 2.14 13.52 3.45
N VAL A 125 1.88 13.59 4.74
CA VAL A 125 1.27 12.51 5.51
C VAL A 125 -0.06 12.96 6.09
N ILE A 126 -0.94 12.03 6.34
CA ILE A 126 -2.22 12.28 7.01
C ILE A 126 -2.48 11.20 8.03
N VAL A 127 -2.86 11.58 9.23
CA VAL A 127 -3.35 10.65 10.24
C VAL A 127 -4.82 10.41 10.00
N ILE A 128 -5.17 9.15 9.77
CA ILE A 128 -6.56 8.74 9.55
C ILE A 128 -7.02 7.77 10.63
N ASN A 129 -8.18 8.06 11.18
CA ASN A 129 -8.85 7.20 12.16
C ASN A 129 -10.01 6.43 11.56
N LYS A 130 -10.41 6.77 10.35
CA LYS A 130 -11.54 6.16 9.66
C LYS A 130 -11.30 6.10 8.16
N LEU A 131 -11.50 4.90 7.61
CA LEU A 131 -11.53 4.63 6.19
C LEU A 131 -12.85 3.94 5.88
N ILE A 132 -13.61 4.47 4.93
CA ILE A 132 -14.92 3.94 4.54
C ILE A 132 -15.02 3.79 3.02
N ARG A 133 -15.93 2.93 2.58
CA ARG A 133 -16.23 2.81 1.16
C ARG A 133 -17.09 4.00 0.71
N PRO A 134 -16.91 4.48 -0.53
CA PRO A 134 -17.83 5.45 -1.13
C PRO A 134 -19.28 4.93 -1.11
N ILE A 135 -20.22 5.81 -0.89
CA ILE A 135 -21.66 5.45 -0.79
C ILE A 135 -22.15 4.80 -2.09
N GLU A 136 -21.57 5.17 -3.22
CA GLU A 136 -21.93 4.63 -4.55
C GLU A 136 -21.58 3.14 -4.72
N GLU A 137 -20.66 2.62 -3.91
CA GLU A 137 -20.20 1.24 -3.96
C GLU A 137 -20.90 0.33 -2.92
N LEU A 138 -21.80 0.88 -2.13
CA LEU A 138 -22.60 0.07 -1.21
C LEU A 138 -23.61 -0.75 -2.01
N PRO A 139 -23.72 -2.07 -1.79
CA PRO A 139 -24.73 -2.88 -2.43
C PRO A 139 -26.13 -2.36 -2.08
N LYS A 140 -26.93 -2.13 -3.10
CA LYS A 140 -28.34 -1.70 -2.94
C LYS A 140 -29.19 -2.85 -2.41
#